data_c0be566a495702cf6a7e15df65bbe1b8
#
_entry.id   c0be566a495702cf6a7e15df65bbe1b8
#
_cell.length_a   1.000
_cell.length_b   1.000
_cell.length_c   1.000
_cell.angle_alpha   90.00
_cell.angle_beta   90.00
_cell.angle_gamma   90.00
#
_symmetry.space_group_name_H-M   'P 1'
#
loop_
_entity.id
_entity.type
_entity.pdbx_description
1 polymer ?
#
loop_
_entity_poly.entity_id
_entity_poly.type
_entity_poly.pdbx_seq_one_letter_code
_entity_poly.pdbx_strand_id
1 'polypeptide(L)'
;LLTLHLDEDYFQDKDRQYPVTIDPTVTWTGSTDFWDVYVINGSYKNTNFYDNGVTVMMAGKSKQGVCRTYLRFKDFTAKIKGKYVDSATLTMYETGSSQSGQTIEARRVTENWTRPGLKWSNRPGYSTNYGNVKTTGTAKKARSINLTEYARECASGKITSYGVMLKNADETKSYGQFYSSRASSNRPKMSVTYYDGPTTASSVSVTPQYANNNHQKTLHVNWAGISSHSLNRVEYRIANWGNGEETGDYVSYSSSTKIGTTGNGSADIDCSTIPEGHYKLVVRGVDNGYIAGWGAAAWFTIDRTAPEAGDISFEEGNDESEPSGSLNPRLEVEILDENASYFKYRLEGTT
;
A
#
# COMPACT_ATOMS: atom_id res chain seq x y z
N LEU A 1 19.50 6.55 -16.16
CA LEU A 1 18.32 7.03 -16.87
C LEU A 1 17.77 5.86 -17.68
N LEU A 2 16.55 5.42 -17.43
CA LEU A 2 15.87 4.44 -18.27
C LEU A 2 15.14 5.23 -19.36
N THR A 3 15.53 5.07 -20.60
CA THR A 3 14.79 5.63 -21.74
C THR A 3 13.89 4.53 -22.30
N LEU A 4 12.60 4.76 -22.26
CA LEU A 4 11.61 3.87 -22.84
C LEU A 4 11.26 4.40 -24.22
N HIS A 5 11.55 3.63 -25.26
CA HIS A 5 11.06 3.90 -26.62
C HIS A 5 9.72 3.16 -26.78
N LEU A 6 8.67 3.92 -26.91
CA LEU A 6 7.33 3.40 -27.12
C LEU A 6 7.02 3.43 -28.61
N ASP A 7 6.39 2.38 -29.10
CA ASP A 7 5.93 2.29 -30.48
C ASP A 7 4.75 3.25 -30.67
N GLU A 8 4.87 4.21 -31.59
CA GLU A 8 3.83 5.21 -31.87
C GLU A 8 2.55 4.54 -32.37
N ASP A 9 2.66 3.49 -33.18
CA ASP A 9 1.50 2.74 -33.69
C ASP A 9 0.74 2.06 -32.55
N TYR A 10 1.45 1.67 -31.47
CA TYR A 10 0.84 1.12 -30.26
C TYR A 10 -0.12 2.10 -29.59
N PHE A 11 0.17 3.40 -29.59
CA PHE A 11 -0.67 4.42 -28.94
C PHE A 11 -1.77 4.97 -29.84
N GLN A 12 -1.69 4.78 -31.14
CA GLN A 12 -2.69 5.25 -32.10
C GLN A 12 -3.83 4.25 -32.35
N ASP A 13 -3.74 3.05 -31.80
CA ASP A 13 -4.77 2.04 -31.89
C ASP A 13 -6.06 2.50 -31.19
N LYS A 14 -7.11 2.71 -31.96
CA LYS A 14 -8.42 3.25 -31.51
C LYS A 14 -9.21 2.31 -30.59
N ASP A 15 -8.86 1.04 -30.54
CA ASP A 15 -9.49 0.05 -29.66
C ASP A 15 -8.78 -0.04 -28.29
N ARG A 16 -7.76 0.81 -28.07
CA ARG A 16 -6.98 0.80 -26.85
C ARG A 16 -7.63 1.60 -25.72
N GLN A 17 -7.64 0.99 -24.56
CA GLN A 17 -8.09 1.67 -23.33
C GLN A 17 -6.94 2.37 -22.62
N TYR A 18 -7.14 3.61 -22.22
CA TYR A 18 -6.19 4.40 -21.43
C TYR A 18 -6.64 4.51 -19.97
N PRO A 19 -5.71 4.63 -19.01
CA PRO A 19 -4.26 4.77 -19.19
C PRO A 19 -3.57 3.45 -19.52
N VAL A 20 -2.53 3.50 -20.38
CA VAL A 20 -1.64 2.35 -20.60
C VAL A 20 -0.75 2.19 -19.36
N THR A 21 -0.90 1.09 -18.65
CA THR A 21 -0.07 0.77 -17.49
C THR A 21 1.17 0.00 -17.93
N ILE A 22 2.34 0.56 -17.63
CA ILE A 22 3.62 -0.14 -17.80
C ILE A 22 3.91 -0.87 -16.49
N ASP A 23 3.91 -2.19 -16.52
CA ASP A 23 4.20 -3.02 -15.35
C ASP A 23 5.70 -2.99 -15.02
N PRO A 24 6.14 -2.26 -13.99
CA PRO A 24 7.53 -2.26 -13.65
C PRO A 24 7.94 -3.63 -13.12
N THR A 25 8.90 -4.26 -13.80
CA THR A 25 9.52 -5.50 -13.36
C THR A 25 10.96 -5.22 -12.93
N VAL A 26 11.30 -5.56 -11.70
CA VAL A 26 12.68 -5.57 -11.24
C VAL A 26 13.23 -6.98 -11.25
N THR A 27 14.46 -7.11 -11.72
CA THR A 27 15.14 -8.40 -11.83
C THR A 27 16.50 -8.36 -11.13
N TRP A 28 16.76 -9.37 -10.30
CA TRP A 28 18.06 -9.65 -9.70
C TRP A 28 18.68 -10.83 -10.44
N THR A 29 19.85 -10.61 -11.00
CA THR A 29 20.65 -11.64 -11.66
C THR A 29 22.13 -11.28 -11.59
N GLY A 30 23.01 -12.25 -11.88
CA GLY A 30 24.44 -12.04 -11.75
C GLY A 30 24.92 -11.90 -10.31
N SER A 31 26.21 -12.07 -10.08
CA SER A 31 26.77 -12.20 -8.73
C SER A 31 26.81 -10.89 -7.92
N THR A 32 26.55 -9.75 -8.55
CA THR A 32 26.46 -8.46 -7.84
C THR A 32 25.16 -8.33 -7.07
N ASP A 33 24.03 -8.65 -7.71
CA ASP A 33 22.69 -8.41 -7.17
C ASP A 33 22.02 -9.68 -6.67
N PHE A 34 22.41 -10.84 -7.17
CA PHE A 34 21.94 -12.15 -6.77
C PHE A 34 23.06 -12.92 -6.06
N TRP A 35 22.96 -13.05 -4.75
CA TRP A 35 23.94 -13.80 -3.95
C TRP A 35 23.48 -15.24 -3.80
N ASP A 36 24.40 -16.17 -3.98
CA ASP A 36 24.17 -17.58 -3.71
C ASP A 36 25.42 -18.21 -3.08
N VAL A 37 25.17 -19.06 -2.09
CA VAL A 37 26.18 -19.93 -1.47
C VAL A 37 25.52 -21.20 -1.04
N TYR A 38 26.07 -22.36 -1.42
CA TYR A 38 25.66 -23.60 -0.81
C TYR A 38 26.59 -24.02 0.32
N VAL A 39 26.07 -24.76 1.27
CA VAL A 39 26.76 -25.30 2.42
C VAL A 39 26.50 -26.79 2.54
N ILE A 40 27.48 -27.56 3.04
CA ILE A 40 27.38 -29.01 3.21
C ILE A 40 27.66 -29.37 4.69
N ASN A 41 26.90 -30.32 5.23
CA ASN A 41 27.12 -30.85 6.57
C ASN A 41 28.31 -31.84 6.64
N GLY A 42 28.44 -32.52 7.76
CA GLY A 42 29.47 -33.54 7.98
C GLY A 42 30.88 -32.96 7.97
N SER A 43 31.78 -33.61 7.23
CA SER A 43 33.21 -33.21 7.15
C SER A 43 33.40 -31.81 6.54
N TYR A 44 32.45 -31.32 5.77
CA TYR A 44 32.51 -30.01 5.11
C TYR A 44 31.80 -28.89 5.88
N LYS A 45 31.35 -29.14 7.11
CA LYS A 45 30.55 -28.18 7.88
C LYS A 45 31.23 -26.82 8.11
N ASN A 46 32.54 -26.77 8.05
CA ASN A 46 33.36 -25.57 8.22
C ASN A 46 33.94 -24.99 6.91
N THR A 47 33.55 -25.54 5.74
CA THR A 47 34.00 -25.08 4.43
C THR A 47 33.08 -24.02 3.90
N ASN A 48 33.67 -22.91 3.42
CA ASN A 48 32.96 -21.89 2.64
C ASN A 48 33.14 -22.17 1.14
N PHE A 49 32.04 -22.51 0.47
CA PHE A 49 32.10 -22.85 -0.96
C PHE A 49 32.06 -21.63 -1.87
N TYR A 50 31.75 -20.46 -1.37
CA TYR A 50 31.87 -19.22 -2.14
C TYR A 50 33.35 -18.89 -2.43
N ASP A 51 34.20 -18.94 -1.43
CA ASP A 51 35.63 -18.61 -1.55
C ASP A 51 36.35 -19.61 -2.47
N ASN A 52 35.84 -20.81 -2.63
CA ASN A 52 36.35 -21.85 -3.52
C ASN A 52 35.96 -21.70 -5.00
N GLY A 53 35.37 -20.57 -5.41
CA GLY A 53 35.02 -20.28 -6.80
C GLY A 53 33.94 -21.16 -7.43
N VAL A 54 33.13 -21.84 -6.63
CA VAL A 54 32.10 -22.75 -7.13
C VAL A 54 31.00 -22.02 -7.88
N THR A 55 30.61 -22.56 -9.05
CA THR A 55 29.63 -21.97 -9.98
C THR A 55 28.31 -22.72 -10.02
N VAL A 56 28.01 -23.51 -8.99
CA VAL A 56 26.75 -24.26 -8.86
C VAL A 56 26.09 -24.04 -7.50
N MET A 57 24.80 -24.31 -7.45
CA MET A 57 23.97 -24.37 -6.25
C MET A 57 23.50 -25.81 -6.06
N MET A 58 23.42 -26.30 -4.82
CA MET A 58 23.01 -27.67 -4.52
C MET A 58 21.99 -27.70 -3.36
N ALA A 59 20.98 -28.56 -3.49
CA ALA A 59 19.98 -28.78 -2.45
C ALA A 59 19.57 -30.26 -2.39
N GLY A 60 19.81 -30.92 -1.26
CA GLY A 60 19.59 -32.36 -1.05
C GLY A 60 20.85 -33.12 -0.70
N LYS A 61 20.82 -34.46 -0.68
CA LYS A 61 21.94 -35.30 -0.25
C LYS A 61 22.87 -35.64 -1.41
N SER A 62 24.10 -35.17 -1.30
CA SER A 62 25.23 -35.57 -2.12
C SER A 62 26.04 -36.71 -1.46
N LYS A 63 27.06 -37.22 -2.14
CA LYS A 63 28.05 -38.15 -1.53
C LYS A 63 28.82 -37.53 -0.36
N GLN A 64 28.94 -36.18 -0.35
CA GLN A 64 29.68 -35.42 0.67
C GLN A 64 28.83 -35.05 1.89
N GLY A 65 27.54 -35.15 1.77
CA GLY A 65 26.60 -34.80 2.84
C GLY A 65 25.35 -34.08 2.34
N VAL A 66 24.54 -33.59 3.27
CA VAL A 66 23.36 -32.79 2.98
C VAL A 66 23.78 -31.37 2.59
N CYS A 67 23.29 -30.93 1.43
CA CYS A 67 23.54 -29.62 0.86
C CYS A 67 22.30 -28.72 1.01
N ARG A 68 22.52 -27.44 1.34
CA ARG A 68 21.52 -26.38 1.29
C ARG A 68 22.11 -25.16 0.62
N THR A 69 21.34 -24.45 -0.19
CA THR A 69 21.77 -23.22 -0.85
C THR A 69 21.04 -22.03 -0.25
N TYR A 70 21.77 -21.00 0.12
CA TYR A 70 21.25 -19.72 0.59
C TYR A 70 21.30 -18.71 -0.54
N LEU A 71 20.18 -18.03 -0.77
CA LEU A 71 19.99 -17.02 -1.82
C LEU A 71 19.63 -15.69 -1.17
N ARG A 72 20.25 -14.60 -1.63
CA ARG A 72 19.92 -13.24 -1.20
C ARG A 72 19.87 -12.30 -2.39
N PHE A 73 18.87 -11.42 -2.40
CA PHE A 73 18.67 -10.42 -3.45
C PHE A 73 19.02 -9.05 -2.86
N LYS A 74 19.96 -8.35 -3.51
CA LYS A 74 20.47 -7.06 -3.02
C LYS A 74 19.34 -6.04 -2.93
N ASP A 75 19.23 -5.38 -1.77
CA ASP A 75 18.23 -4.34 -1.50
C ASP A 75 16.78 -4.73 -1.81
N PHE A 76 16.46 -6.05 -1.70
CA PHE A 76 15.16 -6.61 -2.09
C PHE A 76 14.01 -5.85 -1.46
N THR A 77 13.97 -5.77 -0.12
CA THR A 77 12.89 -5.08 0.60
C THR A 77 12.82 -3.59 0.23
N ALA A 78 13.96 -2.91 0.12
CA ALA A 78 13.98 -1.48 -0.21
C ALA A 78 13.40 -1.18 -1.60
N LYS A 79 13.65 -2.07 -2.58
CA LYS A 79 13.15 -1.90 -3.95
C LYS A 79 11.65 -2.12 -4.10
N ILE A 80 11.05 -2.94 -3.24
CA ILE A 80 9.62 -3.30 -3.35
C ILE A 80 8.77 -2.82 -2.17
N LYS A 81 9.37 -2.20 -1.15
CA LYS A 81 8.65 -1.69 0.01
C LYS A 81 7.58 -0.69 -0.40
N GLY A 82 6.38 -0.88 0.10
CA GLY A 82 5.26 -0.03 -0.23
C GLY A 82 4.67 -0.28 -1.63
N LYS A 83 5.12 -1.28 -2.39
CA LYS A 83 4.59 -1.62 -3.72
C LYS A 83 3.58 -2.76 -3.65
N TYR A 84 2.59 -2.74 -4.52
CA TYR A 84 1.74 -3.91 -4.74
C TYR A 84 2.48 -4.93 -5.61
N VAL A 85 2.80 -6.07 -5.06
CA VAL A 85 3.48 -7.14 -5.80
C VAL A 85 2.43 -8.00 -6.51
N ASP A 86 2.43 -7.96 -7.83
CA ASP A 86 1.60 -8.83 -8.66
C ASP A 86 2.16 -10.24 -8.68
N SER A 87 3.42 -10.35 -9.10
CA SER A 87 4.10 -11.65 -9.18
C SER A 87 5.57 -11.56 -8.77
N ALA A 88 6.08 -12.67 -8.23
CA ALA A 88 7.50 -12.85 -7.94
C ALA A 88 7.93 -14.28 -8.26
N THR A 89 8.96 -14.42 -9.10
CA THR A 89 9.40 -15.71 -9.61
C THR A 89 10.91 -15.87 -9.49
N LEU A 90 11.33 -16.92 -8.80
CA LEU A 90 12.72 -17.38 -8.78
C LEU A 90 12.90 -18.41 -9.89
N THR A 91 13.66 -18.08 -10.92
CA THR A 91 14.01 -18.99 -12.01
C THR A 91 15.45 -19.48 -11.86
N MET A 92 15.66 -20.77 -11.90
CA MET A 92 16.95 -21.44 -11.83
C MET A 92 17.07 -22.43 -13.00
N TYR A 93 18.29 -22.76 -13.39
CA TYR A 93 18.54 -23.68 -14.50
C TYR A 93 19.33 -24.90 -14.00
N GLU A 94 18.83 -26.09 -14.26
CA GLU A 94 19.45 -27.33 -13.83
C GLU A 94 20.79 -27.56 -14.57
N THR A 95 21.77 -28.12 -13.85
CA THR A 95 22.99 -28.68 -14.49
C THR A 95 22.76 -30.12 -14.91
N GLY A 96 23.69 -30.68 -15.69
CA GLY A 96 23.63 -32.11 -16.07
C GLY A 96 23.82 -33.07 -14.90
N SER A 97 24.24 -32.59 -13.72
CA SER A 97 24.40 -33.40 -12.50
C SER A 97 23.16 -33.37 -11.59
N SER A 98 22.13 -32.61 -11.94
CA SER A 98 20.87 -32.60 -11.18
C SER A 98 20.18 -33.93 -11.25
N GLN A 99 19.67 -34.45 -10.13
CA GLN A 99 18.92 -35.71 -10.08
C GLN A 99 17.44 -35.42 -10.33
N SER A 100 16.78 -36.29 -11.13
CA SER A 100 15.35 -36.14 -11.45
C SER A 100 14.44 -36.38 -10.25
N GLY A 101 13.27 -35.73 -10.25
CA GLY A 101 12.18 -35.99 -9.28
C GLY A 101 12.41 -35.44 -7.88
N GLN A 102 13.45 -34.64 -7.65
CA GLN A 102 13.72 -34.04 -6.34
C GLN A 102 12.80 -32.84 -6.14
N THR A 103 12.14 -32.76 -4.98
CA THR A 103 11.33 -31.60 -4.60
C THR A 103 12.20 -30.59 -3.84
N ILE A 104 12.52 -29.49 -4.48
CA ILE A 104 13.32 -28.41 -3.90
C ILE A 104 12.40 -27.32 -3.38
N GLU A 105 12.45 -27.09 -2.08
CA GLU A 105 11.70 -26.04 -1.36
C GLU A 105 12.50 -24.75 -1.27
N ALA A 106 11.81 -23.62 -1.33
CA ALA A 106 12.35 -22.29 -1.02
C ALA A 106 11.78 -21.81 0.32
N ARG A 107 12.61 -21.81 1.35
CA ARG A 107 12.23 -21.42 2.72
C ARG A 107 12.83 -20.08 3.09
N ARG A 108 12.06 -19.25 3.83
CA ARG A 108 12.53 -17.96 4.34
C ARG A 108 13.75 -18.15 5.24
N VAL A 109 14.79 -17.34 5.02
CA VAL A 109 15.91 -17.18 5.94
C VAL A 109 15.52 -16.17 7.01
N THR A 110 15.79 -16.49 8.29
CA THR A 110 15.32 -15.72 9.44
C THR A 110 16.36 -14.76 10.02
N GLU A 111 17.62 -14.90 9.64
CA GLU A 111 18.74 -14.14 10.19
C GLU A 111 19.64 -13.60 9.10
N ASN A 112 20.36 -12.51 9.38
CA ASN A 112 21.30 -11.91 8.45
C ASN A 112 22.49 -12.83 8.20
N TRP A 113 23.02 -12.78 6.98
CA TRP A 113 24.20 -13.53 6.56
C TRP A 113 24.95 -12.85 5.43
N THR A 114 26.20 -13.22 5.23
CA THR A 114 27.05 -12.73 4.14
C THR A 114 27.70 -13.89 3.39
N ARG A 115 28.01 -13.70 2.10
CA ARG A 115 28.66 -14.73 1.28
C ARG A 115 30.02 -15.14 1.82
N PRO A 116 30.94 -14.19 2.08
CA PRO A 116 32.20 -14.54 2.72
C PRO A 116 31.91 -15.05 4.14
N GLY A 117 32.34 -16.23 4.44
CA GLY A 117 32.20 -16.80 5.76
C GLY A 117 30.95 -17.65 6.01
N LEU A 118 29.94 -17.73 5.14
CA LEU A 118 28.82 -18.64 5.30
C LEU A 118 29.28 -20.11 5.18
N LYS A 119 28.99 -20.88 6.20
CA LYS A 119 29.33 -22.32 6.33
C LYS A 119 28.12 -23.07 6.90
N TRP A 120 28.12 -24.38 6.86
CA TRP A 120 27.08 -25.14 7.50
C TRP A 120 27.02 -24.90 9.03
N SER A 121 28.19 -24.78 9.67
CA SER A 121 28.28 -24.61 11.13
C SER A 121 27.74 -23.29 11.66
N ASN A 122 27.69 -22.25 10.84
CA ASN A 122 27.21 -20.91 11.20
C ASN A 122 26.04 -20.43 10.32
N ARG A 123 25.38 -21.36 9.64
CA ARG A 123 24.26 -21.02 8.76
C ARG A 123 23.09 -20.43 9.55
N PRO A 124 22.39 -19.42 8.96
CA PRO A 124 21.21 -18.86 9.58
C PRO A 124 20.05 -19.86 9.63
N GLY A 125 19.13 -19.61 10.54
CA GLY A 125 17.86 -20.33 10.65
C GLY A 125 16.95 -20.08 9.43
N TYR A 126 15.93 -20.91 9.35
CA TYR A 126 14.89 -20.79 8.32
C TYR A 126 13.50 -21.10 8.87
N SER A 127 12.48 -20.66 8.19
CA SER A 127 11.08 -20.87 8.61
C SER A 127 10.20 -21.29 7.42
N THR A 128 9.12 -20.58 7.17
CA THR A 128 8.06 -20.88 6.20
C THR A 128 8.58 -21.30 4.83
N ASN A 129 7.97 -22.35 4.26
CA ASN A 129 8.13 -22.72 2.85
C ASN A 129 7.19 -21.86 2.01
N TYR A 130 7.75 -21.05 1.12
CA TYR A 130 6.97 -20.19 0.21
C TYR A 130 6.71 -20.81 -1.16
N GLY A 131 7.39 -21.89 -1.49
CA GLY A 131 7.17 -22.56 -2.75
C GLY A 131 8.17 -23.69 -2.99
N ASN A 132 7.90 -24.49 -3.99
CA ASN A 132 8.77 -25.59 -4.36
C ASN A 132 8.76 -25.84 -5.86
N VAL A 133 9.72 -26.63 -6.32
CA VAL A 133 9.80 -27.11 -7.70
C VAL A 133 10.39 -28.51 -7.74
N LYS A 134 9.93 -29.33 -8.69
CA LYS A 134 10.53 -30.66 -8.97
C LYS A 134 11.62 -30.52 -10.02
N THR A 135 12.75 -31.17 -9.79
CA THR A 135 13.83 -31.30 -10.77
C THR A 135 13.50 -32.33 -11.88
N THR A 136 14.09 -32.16 -13.06
CA THR A 136 13.95 -33.07 -14.18
C THR A 136 15.23 -33.85 -14.47
N GLY A 137 16.39 -33.42 -13.94
CA GLY A 137 17.68 -33.99 -14.27
C GLY A 137 18.18 -33.62 -15.68
N THR A 138 17.52 -32.65 -16.33
CA THR A 138 17.88 -32.23 -17.70
C THR A 138 18.72 -30.93 -17.63
N ALA A 139 19.92 -30.99 -18.23
CA ALA A 139 20.81 -29.84 -18.29
C ALA A 139 20.15 -28.61 -18.95
N LYS A 140 20.40 -27.43 -18.40
CA LYS A 140 19.88 -26.13 -18.85
C LYS A 140 18.36 -26.00 -18.80
N LYS A 141 17.64 -26.94 -18.22
CA LYS A 141 16.18 -26.86 -18.04
C LYS A 141 15.85 -25.81 -16.98
N ALA A 142 15.05 -24.83 -17.36
CA ALA A 142 14.56 -23.81 -16.42
C ALA A 142 13.59 -24.44 -15.40
N ARG A 143 13.73 -24.05 -14.15
CA ARG A 143 12.88 -24.41 -13.02
C ARG A 143 12.48 -23.16 -12.28
N SER A 144 11.19 -22.94 -12.11
CA SER A 144 10.67 -21.72 -11.48
C SER A 144 9.92 -22.04 -10.21
N ILE A 145 10.17 -21.26 -9.17
CA ILE A 145 9.45 -21.26 -7.89
C ILE A 145 8.69 -19.94 -7.79
N ASN A 146 7.39 -20.03 -7.55
CA ASN A 146 6.58 -18.87 -7.24
C ASN A 146 6.90 -18.40 -5.81
N LEU A 147 7.34 -17.14 -5.66
CA LEU A 147 7.66 -16.49 -4.41
C LEU A 147 6.82 -15.21 -4.19
N THR A 148 5.66 -15.11 -4.83
CA THR A 148 4.80 -13.93 -4.78
C THR A 148 4.41 -13.57 -3.35
N GLU A 149 4.01 -14.56 -2.54
CA GLU A 149 3.64 -14.32 -1.14
C GLU A 149 4.83 -13.84 -0.31
N TYR A 150 6.02 -14.44 -0.50
CA TYR A 150 7.25 -13.95 0.14
C TYR A 150 7.53 -12.48 -0.18
N ALA A 151 7.42 -12.12 -1.45
CA ALA A 151 7.65 -10.75 -1.89
C ALA A 151 6.59 -9.79 -1.35
N ARG A 152 5.32 -10.19 -1.28
CA ARG A 152 4.23 -9.41 -0.67
C ARG A 152 4.46 -9.14 0.81
N GLU A 153 4.85 -10.15 1.57
CA GLU A 153 5.16 -9.97 2.99
C GLU A 153 6.38 -9.05 3.21
N CYS A 154 7.38 -9.10 2.32
CA CYS A 154 8.49 -8.15 2.35
C CYS A 154 8.06 -6.73 1.98
N ALA A 155 7.22 -6.57 0.95
CA ALA A 155 6.72 -5.29 0.47
C ALA A 155 5.85 -4.58 1.52
N SER A 156 5.00 -5.33 2.23
CA SER A 156 4.15 -4.81 3.31
C SER A 156 4.91 -4.52 4.61
N GLY A 157 6.18 -4.94 4.71
CA GLY A 157 6.98 -4.81 5.93
C GLY A 157 6.67 -5.84 7.02
N LYS A 158 5.81 -6.84 6.74
CA LYS A 158 5.50 -7.93 7.67
C LYS A 158 6.73 -8.76 8.01
N ILE A 159 7.66 -8.90 7.06
CA ILE A 159 8.94 -9.59 7.25
C ILE A 159 10.10 -8.78 6.67
N THR A 160 11.28 -8.93 7.30
CA THR A 160 12.55 -8.49 6.72
C THR A 160 13.11 -9.59 5.83
N SER A 161 13.55 -9.23 4.61
CA SER A 161 14.18 -10.16 3.69
C SER A 161 15.65 -10.37 4.02
N TYR A 162 15.99 -11.58 4.47
CA TYR A 162 17.37 -12.09 4.49
C TYR A 162 17.59 -13.12 3.36
N GLY A 163 16.62 -13.21 2.43
CA GLY A 163 16.63 -14.15 1.32
C GLY A 163 15.89 -15.44 1.58
N VAL A 164 16.10 -16.41 0.72
CA VAL A 164 15.51 -17.75 0.82
C VAL A 164 16.60 -18.82 0.83
N MET A 165 16.30 -19.95 1.46
CA MET A 165 17.16 -21.12 1.51
C MET A 165 16.50 -22.26 0.73
N LEU A 166 17.26 -22.84 -0.20
CA LEU A 166 16.86 -24.02 -0.98
C LEU A 166 17.29 -25.29 -0.25
N LYS A 167 16.37 -26.21 -0.08
CA LYS A 167 16.62 -27.55 0.44
C LYS A 167 15.75 -28.59 -0.29
N ASN A 168 16.16 -29.84 -0.32
CA ASN A 168 15.23 -30.91 -0.69
C ASN A 168 14.19 -31.07 0.41
N ALA A 169 12.94 -31.26 0.07
CA ALA A 169 11.86 -31.55 1.02
C ALA A 169 12.21 -32.75 1.92
N ASP A 170 12.80 -33.75 1.32
CA ASP A 170 13.38 -34.91 2.02
C ASP A 170 14.92 -34.92 1.85
N GLU A 171 15.62 -34.47 2.88
CA GLU A 171 17.09 -34.38 2.85
C GLU A 171 17.82 -35.74 2.92
N THR A 172 17.11 -36.83 2.97
CA THR A 172 17.67 -38.21 2.75
C THR A 172 17.75 -38.56 1.25
N LYS A 173 16.99 -37.83 0.41
CA LYS A 173 16.95 -38.00 -1.03
C LYS A 173 18.10 -37.27 -1.72
N SER A 174 18.39 -37.70 -2.96
CA SER A 174 19.38 -37.07 -3.83
C SER A 174 19.16 -35.55 -4.00
N TYR A 175 20.09 -34.87 -4.64
CA TYR A 175 20.09 -33.43 -4.77
C TYR A 175 19.60 -32.92 -6.11
N GLY A 176 19.01 -31.75 -6.12
CA GLY A 176 18.95 -30.87 -7.27
C GLY A 176 20.22 -30.02 -7.37
N GLN A 177 20.74 -29.85 -8.58
CA GLN A 177 21.86 -28.97 -8.85
C GLN A 177 21.52 -27.96 -9.92
N PHE A 178 21.84 -26.69 -9.66
CA PHE A 178 21.53 -25.57 -10.54
C PHE A 178 22.79 -24.72 -10.79
N TYR A 179 22.82 -24.01 -11.91
CA TYR A 179 23.85 -22.99 -12.15
C TYR A 179 23.77 -21.87 -11.13
N SER A 180 24.90 -21.36 -10.67
CA SER A 180 24.99 -20.24 -9.72
C SER A 180 24.93 -18.89 -10.43
N SER A 181 24.81 -17.82 -9.68
CA SER A 181 24.87 -16.44 -10.18
C SER A 181 26.24 -16.10 -10.81
N ARG A 182 27.28 -16.91 -10.52
CA ARG A 182 28.66 -16.77 -11.04
C ARG A 182 28.92 -17.61 -12.30
N ALA A 183 27.98 -18.41 -12.73
CA ALA A 183 28.12 -19.16 -13.98
C ALA A 183 28.23 -18.22 -15.18
N SER A 184 28.89 -18.67 -16.25
CA SER A 184 29.02 -17.90 -17.48
C SER A 184 27.68 -17.74 -18.22
N SER A 185 26.79 -18.74 -18.10
CA SER A 185 25.46 -18.76 -18.71
C SER A 185 24.44 -19.43 -17.79
N ASN A 186 23.14 -19.36 -18.15
CA ASN A 186 22.05 -19.95 -17.38
C ASN A 186 22.03 -19.52 -15.91
N ARG A 187 22.36 -18.25 -15.65
CA ARG A 187 22.34 -17.69 -14.31
C ARG A 187 20.93 -17.66 -13.76
N PRO A 188 20.74 -17.93 -12.46
CA PRO A 188 19.45 -17.77 -11.84
C PRO A 188 19.02 -16.29 -11.87
N LYS A 189 17.71 -16.08 -11.80
CA LYS A 189 17.12 -14.75 -11.67
C LYS A 189 15.94 -14.77 -10.71
N MET A 190 15.79 -13.70 -9.96
CA MET A 190 14.58 -13.36 -9.23
C MET A 190 13.93 -12.18 -9.96
N SER A 191 12.70 -12.34 -10.42
CA SER A 191 11.92 -11.28 -11.08
C SER A 191 10.69 -10.97 -10.26
N VAL A 192 10.43 -9.69 -10.03
CA VAL A 192 9.24 -9.21 -9.32
C VAL A 192 8.56 -8.16 -10.17
N THR A 193 7.31 -8.43 -10.54
CA THR A 193 6.41 -7.47 -11.17
C THR A 193 5.57 -6.82 -10.07
N TYR A 194 5.52 -5.49 -10.05
CA TYR A 194 4.84 -4.74 -9.01
C TYR A 194 4.23 -3.44 -9.56
N TYR A 195 3.31 -2.89 -8.81
CA TYR A 195 2.69 -1.60 -9.08
C TYR A 195 2.85 -0.69 -7.87
N ASP A 196 2.73 0.61 -8.09
CA ASP A 196 2.51 1.54 -7.01
C ASP A 196 1.11 1.31 -6.43
N GLY A 197 0.99 1.44 -5.12
CA GLY A 197 -0.31 1.41 -4.46
C GLY A 197 -1.20 2.58 -4.92
N PRO A 198 -2.46 2.66 -4.48
CA PRO A 198 -3.35 3.73 -4.85
C PRO A 198 -2.74 5.09 -4.52
N THR A 199 -2.90 6.07 -5.41
CA THR A 199 -2.55 7.46 -5.10
C THR A 199 -3.49 8.01 -4.04
N THR A 200 -3.06 9.03 -3.31
CA THR A 200 -3.94 9.78 -2.41
C THR A 200 -4.97 10.57 -3.22
N ALA A 201 -6.15 10.81 -2.64
CA ALA A 201 -7.12 11.71 -3.24
C ALA A 201 -6.50 13.10 -3.43
N SER A 202 -6.64 13.68 -4.61
CA SER A 202 -6.18 15.04 -4.92
C SER A 202 -7.18 16.10 -4.50
N SER A 203 -8.45 15.75 -4.43
CA SER A 203 -9.52 16.62 -3.95
C SER A 203 -10.60 15.84 -3.23
N VAL A 204 -11.17 16.49 -2.21
CA VAL A 204 -12.36 16.05 -1.49
C VAL A 204 -13.19 17.28 -1.20
N SER A 205 -14.48 17.21 -1.37
CA SER A 205 -15.44 18.25 -0.98
C SER A 205 -16.65 17.68 -0.29
N VAL A 206 -17.25 18.46 0.58
CA VAL A 206 -18.48 18.13 1.31
C VAL A 206 -19.48 19.26 1.12
N THR A 207 -20.73 18.91 0.87
CA THR A 207 -21.83 19.86 0.73
C THR A 207 -23.08 19.32 1.46
N PRO A 208 -23.72 20.11 2.32
CA PRO A 208 -23.32 21.45 2.75
C PRO A 208 -22.11 21.40 3.69
N GLN A 209 -21.40 22.54 3.82
CA GLN A 209 -20.31 22.67 4.82
C GLN A 209 -20.85 22.89 6.23
N TYR A 210 -22.10 23.36 6.36
CA TYR A 210 -22.82 23.52 7.62
C TYR A 210 -24.09 22.67 7.53
N ALA A 211 -24.20 21.68 8.39
CA ALA A 211 -25.36 20.79 8.43
C ALA A 211 -26.04 20.83 9.80
N ASN A 212 -27.36 20.99 9.77
CA ASN A 212 -28.19 20.79 10.95
C ASN A 212 -29.12 19.61 10.70
N ASN A 213 -29.26 18.73 11.68
CA ASN A 213 -30.04 17.52 11.50
C ASN A 213 -31.56 17.72 11.50
N ASN A 214 -32.07 18.95 11.70
CA ASN A 214 -33.49 19.24 11.56
C ASN A 214 -33.94 19.29 10.10
N HIS A 215 -33.02 19.76 9.22
CA HIS A 215 -33.29 19.94 7.78
C HIS A 215 -32.26 19.25 6.88
N GLN A 216 -31.04 19.07 7.35
CA GLN A 216 -29.97 18.48 6.57
C GLN A 216 -29.36 17.29 7.30
N LYS A 217 -29.80 16.09 6.92
CA LYS A 217 -29.33 14.82 7.52
C LYS A 217 -28.24 14.15 6.70
N THR A 218 -27.92 14.70 5.54
CA THR A 218 -27.04 14.07 4.55
C THR A 218 -25.97 15.05 4.14
N LEU A 219 -24.72 14.57 4.12
CA LEU A 219 -23.58 15.23 3.53
C LEU A 219 -23.29 14.59 2.17
N HIS A 220 -23.31 15.38 1.11
CA HIS A 220 -22.86 14.94 -0.20
C HIS A 220 -21.37 15.11 -0.31
N VAL A 221 -20.63 14.01 -0.49
CA VAL A 221 -19.17 13.96 -0.55
C VAL A 221 -18.75 13.68 -1.98
N ASN A 222 -17.86 14.51 -2.52
CA ASN A 222 -17.18 14.24 -3.78
C ASN A 222 -15.69 14.00 -3.54
N TRP A 223 -15.09 13.11 -4.31
CA TRP A 223 -13.65 12.85 -4.31
C TRP A 223 -13.12 12.67 -5.72
N ALA A 224 -11.83 13.02 -5.92
CA ALA A 224 -11.14 12.80 -7.19
C ALA A 224 -9.65 12.53 -7.02
N GLY A 225 -9.05 12.03 -8.10
CA GLY A 225 -7.61 11.88 -8.25
C GLY A 225 -7.02 10.61 -7.61
N ILE A 226 -7.85 9.68 -7.15
CA ILE A 226 -7.36 8.36 -6.73
C ILE A 226 -7.15 7.51 -7.98
N SER A 227 -5.89 7.13 -8.23
CA SER A 227 -5.50 6.24 -9.32
C SER A 227 -4.88 4.97 -8.75
N SER A 228 -5.25 3.81 -9.27
CA SER A 228 -4.70 2.52 -8.90
C SER A 228 -4.83 1.55 -10.06
N HIS A 229 -3.89 0.60 -10.17
CA HIS A 229 -3.97 -0.50 -11.13
C HIS A 229 -5.19 -1.40 -10.88
N SER A 230 -5.57 -1.62 -9.64
CA SER A 230 -6.67 -2.50 -9.25
C SER A 230 -7.44 -1.98 -8.03
N LEU A 231 -8.01 -0.78 -8.16
CA LEU A 231 -8.77 -0.16 -7.08
C LEU A 231 -9.94 -1.08 -6.67
N ASN A 232 -9.92 -1.51 -5.43
CA ASN A 232 -10.97 -2.37 -4.85
C ASN A 232 -12.09 -1.54 -4.27
N ARG A 233 -11.74 -0.51 -3.51
CA ARG A 233 -12.70 0.39 -2.87
C ARG A 233 -12.06 1.73 -2.49
N VAL A 234 -12.91 2.69 -2.28
CA VAL A 234 -12.58 3.97 -1.66
C VAL A 234 -13.19 3.98 -0.25
N GLU A 235 -12.42 4.39 0.72
CA GLU A 235 -12.84 4.52 2.12
C GLU A 235 -12.78 5.98 2.55
N TYR A 236 -13.69 6.37 3.43
CA TYR A 236 -13.64 7.65 4.14
C TYR A 236 -13.49 7.45 5.65
N ARG A 237 -13.03 8.49 6.30
CA ARG A 237 -13.00 8.63 7.76
C ARG A 237 -13.34 10.06 8.13
N ILE A 238 -14.10 10.21 9.20
CA ILE A 238 -14.38 11.50 9.83
C ILE A 238 -13.52 11.59 11.09
N ALA A 239 -12.87 12.72 11.30
CA ALA A 239 -12.13 13.05 12.50
C ALA A 239 -12.67 14.36 13.08
N ASN A 240 -12.73 14.46 14.42
CA ASN A 240 -13.06 15.70 15.10
C ASN A 240 -11.90 16.69 14.93
N TRP A 241 -12.20 17.92 14.58
CA TRP A 241 -11.19 18.95 14.34
C TRP A 241 -11.23 20.07 15.40
N GLY A 242 -11.58 19.84 16.62
CA GLY A 242 -11.49 20.85 17.66
C GLY A 242 -11.83 22.29 17.18
N ASN A 243 -11.50 23.29 17.89
CA ASN A 243 -11.83 24.71 17.60
C ASN A 243 -11.10 25.33 16.38
N GLY A 244 -10.98 24.61 15.25
CA GLY A 244 -10.37 25.12 14.02
C GLY A 244 -8.85 25.03 13.96
N GLU A 245 -8.18 24.61 15.02
CA GLU A 245 -6.75 24.31 15.00
C GLU A 245 -6.51 22.82 14.84
N GLU A 246 -5.58 22.46 13.95
CA GLU A 246 -5.08 21.10 13.78
C GLU A 246 -4.32 20.68 15.05
N THR A 247 -5.04 20.28 16.09
CA THR A 247 -4.40 19.59 17.21
C THR A 247 -3.97 18.23 16.68
N GLY A 248 -2.67 17.91 16.71
CA GLY A 248 -2.06 16.76 16.06
C GLY A 248 -2.56 15.37 16.47
N ASP A 249 -3.54 15.28 17.34
CA ASP A 249 -4.20 14.06 17.75
C ASP A 249 -5.60 14.00 17.14
N TYR A 250 -5.67 13.46 15.92
CA TYR A 250 -6.96 13.14 15.28
C TYR A 250 -7.67 12.05 16.07
N VAL A 251 -8.58 12.42 16.93
CA VAL A 251 -9.53 11.45 17.48
C VAL A 251 -10.44 11.04 16.33
N SER A 252 -10.23 9.85 15.81
CA SER A 252 -11.09 9.30 14.77
C SER A 252 -12.51 9.17 15.31
N TYR A 253 -13.43 9.98 14.81
CA TYR A 253 -14.85 9.87 15.16
C TYR A 253 -15.50 8.62 14.54
N SER A 254 -15.02 8.22 13.36
CA SER A 254 -15.51 7.01 12.69
C SER A 254 -14.37 6.06 12.31
N SER A 255 -14.67 4.76 12.28
CA SER A 255 -13.82 3.79 11.60
C SER A 255 -13.81 4.03 10.09
N SER A 256 -12.78 3.52 9.39
CA SER A 256 -12.74 3.60 7.94
C SER A 256 -13.93 2.85 7.32
N THR A 257 -14.75 3.55 6.56
CA THR A 257 -15.97 3.03 5.94
C THR A 257 -15.86 3.13 4.42
N LYS A 258 -16.34 2.11 3.72
CA LYS A 258 -16.40 2.12 2.25
C LYS A 258 -17.37 3.20 1.79
N ILE A 259 -16.96 4.02 0.81
CA ILE A 259 -17.78 5.07 0.21
C ILE A 259 -17.98 4.86 -1.31
N GLY A 260 -17.06 4.14 -1.98
CA GLY A 260 -17.13 3.91 -3.42
C GLY A 260 -16.17 2.86 -3.92
N THR A 261 -16.10 2.70 -5.25
CA THR A 261 -15.21 1.74 -5.92
C THR A 261 -14.42 2.37 -7.06
N THR A 262 -14.62 3.65 -7.34
CA THR A 262 -13.96 4.39 -8.41
C THR A 262 -13.10 5.51 -7.86
N GLY A 263 -12.02 5.83 -8.53
CA GLY A 263 -11.04 6.83 -8.11
C GLY A 263 -11.55 8.28 -8.14
N ASN A 264 -12.63 8.53 -8.87
CA ASN A 264 -13.43 9.74 -8.84
C ASN A 264 -14.87 9.33 -8.58
N GLY A 265 -15.57 10.06 -7.75
CA GLY A 265 -16.96 9.72 -7.44
C GLY A 265 -17.61 10.64 -6.43
N SER A 266 -18.85 10.33 -6.12
CA SER A 266 -19.62 10.99 -5.08
C SER A 266 -20.47 9.97 -4.32
N ALA A 267 -20.81 10.31 -3.09
CA ALA A 267 -21.74 9.54 -2.26
C ALA A 267 -22.33 10.42 -1.16
N ASP A 268 -23.48 9.97 -0.67
CA ASP A 268 -24.16 10.60 0.45
C ASP A 268 -23.82 9.88 1.75
N ILE A 269 -23.52 10.66 2.79
CA ILE A 269 -23.22 10.16 4.14
C ILE A 269 -24.31 10.69 5.09
N ASP A 270 -24.92 9.79 5.85
CA ASP A 270 -25.83 10.18 6.92
C ASP A 270 -25.05 10.83 8.06
N CYS A 271 -25.35 12.10 8.35
CA CYS A 271 -24.75 12.86 9.43
C CYS A 271 -25.68 13.03 10.64
N SER A 272 -26.84 12.41 10.65
CA SER A 272 -27.87 12.57 11.68
C SER A 272 -27.39 12.19 13.10
N THR A 273 -26.44 11.28 13.21
CA THR A 273 -25.87 10.80 14.48
C THR A 273 -24.52 11.43 14.84
N ILE A 274 -23.96 12.26 13.95
CA ILE A 274 -22.69 12.94 14.24
C ILE A 274 -22.97 14.07 15.26
N PRO A 275 -22.30 14.15 16.41
CA PRO A 275 -22.50 15.24 17.38
C PRO A 275 -22.24 16.63 16.79
N GLU A 276 -22.65 17.68 17.47
CA GLU A 276 -22.25 19.04 17.14
C GLU A 276 -20.74 19.19 17.21
N GLY A 277 -20.19 19.99 16.31
CA GLY A 277 -18.77 20.27 16.25
C GLY A 277 -18.21 20.45 14.85
N HIS A 278 -16.91 20.70 14.78
CA HIS A 278 -16.16 20.85 13.55
C HIS A 278 -15.48 19.54 13.19
N TYR A 279 -15.59 19.14 11.94
CA TYR A 279 -15.12 17.84 11.46
C TYR A 279 -14.29 17.97 10.20
N LYS A 280 -13.36 17.01 10.06
CA LYS A 280 -12.57 16.80 8.88
C LYS A 280 -12.92 15.43 8.27
N LEU A 281 -13.28 15.42 7.01
CA LEU A 281 -13.48 14.20 6.24
C LEU A 281 -12.28 13.98 5.32
N VAL A 282 -11.72 12.78 5.37
CA VAL A 282 -10.62 12.35 4.50
C VAL A 282 -10.98 11.07 3.77
N VAL A 283 -10.43 10.91 2.57
CA VAL A 283 -10.71 9.78 1.68
C VAL A 283 -9.42 9.10 1.28
N ARG A 284 -9.45 7.79 1.10
CA ARG A 284 -8.32 7.00 0.58
C ARG A 284 -8.76 5.89 -0.35
N GLY A 285 -7.89 5.53 -1.27
CA GLY A 285 -8.03 4.31 -2.08
C GLY A 285 -7.50 3.08 -1.35
N VAL A 286 -8.15 1.95 -1.57
CA VAL A 286 -7.70 0.62 -1.13
C VAL A 286 -7.75 -0.31 -2.32
N ASP A 287 -6.66 -0.97 -2.58
CA ASP A 287 -6.53 -1.99 -3.61
C ASP A 287 -6.22 -3.37 -2.99
N ASN A 288 -5.97 -4.40 -3.79
CA ASN A 288 -5.83 -5.79 -3.33
C ASN A 288 -4.63 -6.03 -2.38
N GLY A 289 -4.69 -5.47 -1.18
CA GLY A 289 -3.66 -5.62 -0.13
C GLY A 289 -2.89 -4.34 0.16
N TYR A 290 -3.18 -3.24 -0.55
CA TYR A 290 -2.59 -1.94 -0.34
C TYR A 290 -3.62 -0.92 0.09
N ILE A 291 -3.25 -0.13 1.09
CA ILE A 291 -4.05 0.99 1.60
C ILE A 291 -3.22 2.26 1.36
N ALA A 292 -3.76 3.18 0.55
CA ALA A 292 -3.15 4.51 0.39
C ALA A 292 -3.16 5.29 1.71
N GLY A 293 -2.28 6.26 1.83
CA GLY A 293 -2.39 7.29 2.84
C GLY A 293 -3.69 8.09 2.66
N TRP A 294 -4.13 8.76 3.71
CA TRP A 294 -5.21 9.73 3.63
C TRP A 294 -4.75 10.92 2.79
N GLY A 295 -5.56 11.32 1.82
CA GLY A 295 -5.27 12.40 0.87
C GLY A 295 -5.87 13.74 1.29
N ALA A 296 -6.36 14.48 0.30
CA ALA A 296 -7.06 15.74 0.52
C ALA A 296 -8.19 15.59 1.54
N ALA A 297 -8.51 16.68 2.22
CA ALA A 297 -9.53 16.73 3.24
C ALA A 297 -10.60 17.77 2.89
N ALA A 298 -11.81 17.53 3.34
CA ALA A 298 -12.89 18.51 3.39
C ALA A 298 -13.31 18.73 4.83
N TRP A 299 -13.69 19.94 5.14
CA TRP A 299 -14.15 20.35 6.48
C TRP A 299 -15.64 20.64 6.44
N PHE A 300 -16.31 20.34 7.52
CA PHE A 300 -17.74 20.63 7.71
C PHE A 300 -18.06 20.82 9.18
N THR A 301 -19.15 21.50 9.45
CA THR A 301 -19.65 21.76 10.79
C THR A 301 -21.04 21.15 10.94
N ILE A 302 -21.26 20.46 12.04
CA ILE A 302 -22.58 20.08 12.50
C ILE A 302 -22.99 21.03 13.59
N ASP A 303 -24.03 21.81 13.31
CA ASP A 303 -24.61 22.77 14.22
C ASP A 303 -26.12 22.53 14.31
N ARG A 304 -26.60 22.23 15.51
CA ARG A 304 -28.00 21.92 15.80
C ARG A 304 -28.63 22.95 16.72
N THR A 305 -27.81 23.86 17.21
CA THR A 305 -28.26 24.95 18.08
C THR A 305 -29.07 25.92 17.23
N ALA A 306 -30.25 26.26 17.73
CA ALA A 306 -31.06 27.29 17.08
C ALA A 306 -30.39 28.65 17.25
N PRO A 307 -30.30 29.47 16.18
CA PRO A 307 -29.72 30.81 16.31
C PRO A 307 -30.54 31.63 17.31
N GLU A 308 -29.82 32.32 18.18
CA GLU A 308 -30.39 33.25 19.11
C GLU A 308 -30.18 34.67 18.58
N ALA A 309 -31.21 35.48 18.64
CA ALA A 309 -31.09 36.91 18.44
C ALA A 309 -30.70 37.59 19.78
N GLY A 310 -29.72 38.41 19.74
CA GLY A 310 -29.39 39.31 20.81
C GLY A 310 -30.31 40.53 20.83
N ASP A 311 -29.79 41.64 21.24
CA ASP A 311 -30.56 42.89 21.36
C ASP A 311 -31.06 43.40 19.99
N ILE A 312 -32.27 43.90 19.98
CA ILE A 312 -32.86 44.55 18.82
C ILE A 312 -32.98 46.04 19.17
N SER A 313 -32.36 46.86 18.37
CA SER A 313 -32.41 48.32 18.55
C SER A 313 -32.66 49.04 17.24
N PHE A 314 -33.08 50.31 17.37
CA PHE A 314 -33.15 51.22 16.23
C PHE A 314 -31.98 52.19 16.27
N GLU A 315 -31.38 52.47 15.13
CA GLU A 315 -30.16 53.31 14.99
C GLU A 315 -30.32 54.71 15.62
N GLU A 316 -31.54 55.18 15.80
CA GLU A 316 -31.83 56.51 16.39
C GLU A 316 -31.96 56.49 17.93
N GLY A 317 -31.59 55.40 18.60
CA GLY A 317 -31.52 55.34 20.07
C GLY A 317 -32.88 55.22 20.77
N ASN A 318 -33.91 54.88 20.06
CA ASN A 318 -35.22 54.61 20.62
C ASN A 318 -35.31 53.15 21.02
N ASP A 319 -35.69 52.88 22.24
CA ASP A 319 -35.98 51.52 22.67
C ASP A 319 -37.37 51.07 22.12
N GLU A 320 -37.76 49.84 22.37
CA GLU A 320 -38.99 49.22 21.88
C GLU A 320 -40.27 50.00 22.30
N SER A 321 -40.17 50.95 23.21
CA SER A 321 -41.29 51.65 23.81
C SER A 321 -41.58 53.03 23.20
N GLU A 322 -40.68 53.57 22.34
CA GLU A 322 -40.86 54.92 21.79
C GLU A 322 -41.09 54.93 20.28
N PRO A 323 -42.05 55.67 19.75
CA PRO A 323 -42.26 55.75 18.31
C PRO A 323 -41.09 56.40 17.59
N SER A 324 -40.56 55.74 16.57
CA SER A 324 -39.57 56.33 15.68
C SER A 324 -40.16 57.52 14.91
N GLY A 325 -39.48 58.63 14.93
CA GLY A 325 -39.79 59.80 14.10
C GLY A 325 -39.40 59.66 12.65
N SER A 326 -38.74 58.59 12.30
CA SER A 326 -38.22 58.32 10.93
C SER A 326 -39.22 57.56 10.10
N LEU A 327 -39.40 57.97 8.84
CA LEU A 327 -40.18 57.21 7.85
C LEU A 327 -39.44 55.97 7.35
N ASN A 328 -38.13 55.84 7.64
CA ASN A 328 -37.28 54.71 7.27
C ASN A 328 -36.41 54.31 8.46
N PRO A 329 -36.99 53.72 9.51
CA PRO A 329 -36.23 53.31 10.67
C PRO A 329 -35.23 52.22 10.28
N ARG A 330 -33.99 52.34 10.76
CA ARG A 330 -32.97 51.33 10.60
C ARG A 330 -32.98 50.42 11.82
N LEU A 331 -33.19 49.15 11.55
CA LEU A 331 -33.18 48.09 12.57
C LEU A 331 -31.80 47.49 12.68
N GLU A 332 -31.24 47.50 13.88
CA GLU A 332 -30.02 46.77 14.24
C GLU A 332 -30.43 45.52 15.04
N VAL A 333 -29.94 44.39 14.61
CA VAL A 333 -30.17 43.08 15.25
C VAL A 333 -28.84 42.45 15.54
N GLU A 334 -28.57 42.24 16.83
CA GLU A 334 -27.42 41.43 17.22
C GLU A 334 -27.74 39.96 16.98
N ILE A 335 -26.87 39.28 16.25
CA ILE A 335 -26.97 37.83 16.02
C ILE A 335 -25.89 37.14 16.84
N LEU A 336 -26.29 36.35 17.83
CA LEU A 336 -25.39 35.66 18.75
C LEU A 336 -24.89 34.33 18.21
N ASP A 337 -25.24 33.98 16.99
CA ASP A 337 -24.89 32.72 16.34
C ASP A 337 -23.96 32.99 15.14
N GLU A 338 -22.74 32.49 15.20
CA GLU A 338 -21.72 32.69 14.14
C GLU A 338 -22.06 31.96 12.83
N ASN A 339 -22.99 31.00 12.86
CA ASN A 339 -23.42 30.20 11.71
C ASN A 339 -24.74 30.68 11.10
N ALA A 340 -25.36 31.68 11.66
CA ALA A 340 -26.59 32.26 11.13
C ALA A 340 -26.34 32.96 9.78
N SER A 341 -27.04 32.57 8.74
CA SER A 341 -26.87 33.12 7.40
C SER A 341 -27.87 34.22 7.03
N TYR A 342 -28.97 34.30 7.74
CA TYR A 342 -29.96 35.36 7.60
C TYR A 342 -30.92 35.37 8.80
N PHE A 343 -31.59 36.50 9.00
CA PHE A 343 -32.70 36.63 9.93
C PHE A 343 -33.97 37.09 9.22
N LYS A 344 -35.13 36.79 9.82
CA LYS A 344 -36.44 37.26 9.35
C LYS A 344 -37.03 38.10 10.44
N TYR A 345 -37.64 39.21 10.06
CA TYR A 345 -38.41 40.06 10.97
C TYR A 345 -39.86 40.14 10.50
N ARG A 346 -40.73 40.45 11.42
CA ARG A 346 -42.14 40.74 11.17
C ARG A 346 -42.53 41.96 11.94
N LEU A 347 -43.12 42.93 11.25
CA LEU A 347 -43.73 44.08 11.91
C LEU A 347 -45.14 43.71 12.35
N GLU A 348 -45.45 43.84 13.62
CA GLU A 348 -46.81 43.64 14.12
C GLU A 348 -47.45 45.03 14.29
N GLY A 349 -48.44 45.34 13.43
CA GLY A 349 -49.25 46.55 13.55
C GLY A 349 -50.42 46.33 14.49
N THR A 350 -50.69 47.33 15.34
CA THR A 350 -51.99 47.39 16.00
C THR A 350 -53.03 47.81 14.96
N THR A 351 -54.06 46.99 14.75
CA THR A 351 -55.23 47.35 13.97
C THR A 351 -56.09 48.35 14.73
#